data_f94b7836487bb96fa2c7b8bdbbf9e8fb
#
_entry.id   f94b7836487bb96fa2c7b8bdbbf9e8fb
#
_cell.length_a   1.000
_cell.length_b   1.000
_cell.length_c   1.000
_cell.angle_alpha   90.00
_cell.angle_beta   90.00
_cell.angle_gamma   90.00
#
_symmetry.space_group_name_H-M   'P 1'
#
loop_
_entity.id
_entity.type
_entity.pdbx_description
1 polymer ?
#
loop_
_entity_poly.entity_id
_entity_poly.type
_entity_poly.pdbx_seq_one_letter_code
_entity_poly.pdbx_strand_id
1 'polypeptide(L)'
;MSGRMTEKLVADALGQAVGGESPPGDFSLVFHDDQGPSTLPGAFQRRLESHRIAQSMSRPGNPWNNALAESFFKTLKHELVNGKGCKTREEAKQDVLKYIEPCCNRQRMRSSIGYNAPCELERDIA
;
A
#
# COMPACT_ATOMS: atom_id res chain seq x y z
N MET A 1 2.29 -12.38 -4.26
CA MET A 1 1.59 -12.94 -3.08
C MET A 1 2.42 -14.04 -2.46
N SER A 2 2.61 -14.00 -1.15
CA SER A 2 3.29 -15.05 -0.38
C SER A 2 2.31 -15.75 0.56
N GLY A 3 2.55 -17.01 0.86
CA GLY A 3 1.75 -17.76 1.86
C GLY A 3 2.15 -17.48 3.31
N ARG A 4 3.22 -16.71 3.53
CA ARG A 4 3.71 -16.31 4.85
C ARG A 4 4.07 -14.84 4.85
N MET A 5 3.79 -14.14 5.94
CA MET A 5 4.32 -12.80 6.20
C MET A 5 5.80 -12.91 6.56
N THR A 6 6.66 -12.58 5.61
CA THR A 6 8.11 -12.60 5.76
C THR A 6 8.66 -11.21 5.51
N GLU A 7 9.81 -10.91 6.12
CA GLU A 7 10.57 -9.68 5.86
C GLU A 7 10.79 -9.44 4.36
N LYS A 8 11.08 -10.52 3.63
CA LYS A 8 11.26 -10.47 2.18
C LYS A 8 10.02 -9.96 1.44
N LEU A 9 8.83 -10.36 1.86
CA LEU A 9 7.57 -9.90 1.24
C LEU A 9 7.42 -8.38 1.35
N VAL A 10 7.70 -7.83 2.52
CA VAL A 10 7.60 -6.37 2.76
C VAL A 10 8.69 -5.63 1.98
N ALA A 11 9.90 -6.16 1.96
CA ALA A 11 11.01 -5.58 1.20
C ALA A 11 10.77 -5.60 -0.32
N ASP A 12 10.20 -6.68 -0.84
CA ASP A 12 9.84 -6.80 -2.27
C ASP A 12 8.70 -5.82 -2.63
N ALA A 13 7.70 -5.66 -1.76
CA ALA A 13 6.61 -4.70 -1.95
C ALA A 13 7.13 -3.25 -1.98
N LEU A 14 8.03 -2.89 -1.06
CA LEU A 14 8.69 -1.58 -1.08
C LEU A 14 9.50 -1.38 -2.36
N GLY A 15 10.26 -2.38 -2.79
CA GLY A 15 11.05 -2.31 -4.03
C GLY A 15 10.18 -2.09 -5.26
N GLN A 16 9.01 -2.73 -5.34
CA GLN A 16 8.05 -2.52 -6.42
C GLN A 16 7.44 -1.12 -6.38
N ALA A 17 7.05 -0.64 -5.21
CA ALA A 17 6.50 0.70 -5.05
C ALA A 17 7.49 1.78 -5.45
N VAL A 18 8.73 1.71 -4.96
CA VAL A 18 9.79 2.67 -5.32
C VAL A 18 10.15 2.61 -6.80
N GLY A 19 10.20 1.40 -7.39
CA GLY A 19 10.49 1.23 -8.81
C GLY A 19 9.39 1.73 -9.74
N GLY A 20 8.12 1.65 -9.31
CA GLY A 20 6.97 2.13 -10.07
C GLY A 20 6.76 3.64 -9.98
N GLU A 21 6.84 4.19 -8.78
CA GLU A 21 6.48 5.59 -8.50
C GLU A 21 7.66 6.56 -8.53
N SER A 22 8.90 6.05 -8.51
CA SER A 22 10.13 6.87 -8.54
C SER A 22 10.08 8.07 -7.58
N PRO A 23 9.92 7.85 -6.26
CA PRO A 23 9.75 8.94 -5.29
C PRO A 23 10.92 9.91 -5.33
N PRO A 24 10.71 11.20 -5.01
CA PRO A 24 11.70 12.27 -5.18
C PRO A 24 13.00 12.09 -4.37
N GLY A 25 13.01 11.20 -3.38
CA GLY A 25 14.22 10.89 -2.59
C GLY A 25 14.73 12.05 -1.74
N ASP A 26 13.82 12.85 -1.21
CA ASP A 26 14.10 14.04 -0.38
C ASP A 26 13.46 13.95 1.03
N PHE A 27 13.07 12.74 1.46
CA PHE A 27 12.31 12.47 2.68
C PHE A 27 10.91 13.09 2.73
N SER A 28 10.36 13.60 1.62
CA SER A 28 8.98 14.07 1.55
C SER A 28 7.97 12.94 1.62
N LEU A 29 8.35 11.74 1.14
CA LEU A 29 7.53 10.54 1.24
C LEU A 29 7.66 9.92 2.63
N VAL A 30 6.53 9.61 3.23
CA VAL A 30 6.45 8.98 4.56
C VAL A 30 5.91 7.56 4.43
N PHE A 31 6.68 6.59 4.91
CA PHE A 31 6.20 5.22 5.13
C PHE A 31 5.59 5.13 6.53
N HIS A 32 4.31 4.86 6.60
CA HIS A 32 3.59 4.73 7.87
C HIS A 32 3.38 3.26 8.23
N ASP A 33 3.68 2.89 9.49
CA ASP A 33 3.56 1.54 10.03
C ASP A 33 2.79 1.56 11.36
N ASP A 34 2.03 0.50 11.59
CA ASP A 34 1.38 0.25 12.87
C ASP A 34 2.29 -0.56 13.77
N GLN A 35 2.92 -0.16 14.72
CA GLN A 35 3.75 -0.96 15.65
C GLN A 35 3.16 -2.37 15.95
N GLY A 36 2.98 -3.18 14.89
CA GLY A 36 2.55 -4.56 15.00
C GLY A 36 3.61 -5.43 15.70
N PRO A 37 3.29 -6.67 16.07
CA PRO A 37 4.22 -7.59 16.75
C PRO A 37 5.48 -7.92 15.92
N SER A 38 5.51 -7.59 14.65
CA SER A 38 6.71 -7.60 13.81
C SER A 38 7.24 -6.18 13.66
N THR A 39 8.01 -5.73 14.65
CA THR A 39 8.88 -4.58 14.48
C THR A 39 9.67 -4.79 13.19
N LEU A 40 9.54 -3.87 12.26
CA LEU A 40 10.25 -3.98 10.97
C LEU A 40 11.74 -4.17 11.25
N PRO A 41 12.37 -5.20 10.69
CA PRO A 41 13.78 -5.47 10.93
C PRO A 41 14.64 -4.27 10.55
N GLY A 42 15.75 -4.07 11.24
CA GLY A 42 16.69 -2.97 10.95
C GLY A 42 17.16 -2.95 9.48
N ALA A 43 17.13 -4.08 8.79
CA ALA A 43 17.40 -4.15 7.35
C ALA A 43 16.34 -3.39 6.52
N PHE A 44 15.08 -3.45 6.90
CA PHE A 44 14.01 -2.72 6.23
C PHE A 44 14.13 -1.21 6.47
N GLN A 45 14.45 -0.81 7.70
CA GLN A 45 14.69 0.60 8.04
C GLN A 45 15.84 1.19 7.21
N ARG A 46 16.98 0.48 7.11
CA ARG A 46 18.09 0.89 6.23
C ARG A 46 17.67 1.02 4.77
N ARG A 47 16.72 0.20 4.31
CA ARG A 47 16.21 0.28 2.95
C ARG A 47 15.33 1.51 2.73
N LEU A 48 14.50 1.88 3.70
CA LEU A 48 13.75 3.15 3.67
C LEU A 48 14.72 4.35 3.63
N GLU A 49 15.73 4.35 4.47
CA GLU A 49 16.77 5.40 4.49
C GLU A 49 17.53 5.50 3.17
N SER A 50 17.88 4.37 2.54
CA SER A 50 18.58 4.35 1.24
C SER A 50 17.74 4.98 0.12
N HIS A 51 16.42 4.89 0.20
CA HIS A 51 15.50 5.56 -0.71
C HIS A 51 15.05 6.95 -0.22
N ARG A 52 15.61 7.42 0.90
CA ARG A 52 15.25 8.70 1.54
C ARG A 52 13.75 8.82 1.81
N ILE A 53 13.17 7.76 2.34
CA ILE A 53 11.78 7.70 2.77
C ILE A 53 11.74 7.83 4.30
N ALA A 54 10.99 8.79 4.81
CA ALA A 54 10.82 8.97 6.24
C ALA A 54 9.93 7.86 6.81
N GLN A 55 10.28 7.31 7.97
CA GLN A 55 9.45 6.35 8.67
C GLN A 55 8.62 7.05 9.74
N SER A 56 7.33 6.76 9.76
CA SER A 56 6.41 7.16 10.83
C SER A 56 5.75 5.93 11.42
N MET A 57 5.72 5.84 12.74
CA MET A 57 5.14 4.71 13.45
C MET A 57 3.95 5.20 14.29
N SER A 58 2.85 4.45 14.26
CA SER A 58 1.72 4.70 15.16
C SER A 58 2.13 4.48 16.61
N ARG A 59 1.58 5.27 17.51
CA ARG A 59 1.73 4.99 18.94
C ARG A 59 0.95 3.72 19.30
N PRO A 60 1.49 2.86 20.19
CA PRO A 60 0.75 1.70 20.69
C PRO A 60 -0.63 2.11 21.20
N GLY A 61 -1.67 1.39 20.79
CA GLY A 61 -3.04 1.63 21.23
C GLY A 61 -3.79 2.76 20.51
N ASN A 62 -3.24 3.34 19.45
CA ASN A 62 -3.96 4.31 18.61
C ASN A 62 -4.39 3.69 17.27
N PRO A 63 -5.62 3.13 17.17
CA PRO A 63 -6.10 2.47 15.96
C PRO A 63 -6.39 3.45 14.79
N TRP A 64 -6.50 4.74 15.04
CA TRP A 64 -6.89 5.73 14.05
C TRP A 64 -5.83 5.98 12.97
N ASN A 65 -4.57 5.76 13.32
CA ASN A 65 -3.46 6.06 12.41
C ASN A 65 -3.35 5.09 11.23
N ASN A 66 -3.96 3.90 11.32
CA ASN A 66 -3.96 2.90 10.25
C ASN A 66 -5.35 2.68 9.60
N ALA A 67 -6.34 3.47 10.00
CA ALA A 67 -7.73 3.31 9.55
C ALA A 67 -7.90 3.39 8.02
N LEU A 68 -7.07 4.16 7.32
CA LEU A 68 -7.10 4.27 5.87
C LEU A 68 -6.71 2.95 5.19
N ALA A 69 -5.62 2.32 5.62
CA ALA A 69 -5.18 1.04 5.10
C ALA A 69 -6.17 -0.08 5.43
N GLU A 70 -6.68 -0.12 6.66
CA GLU A 70 -7.70 -1.07 7.08
C GLU A 70 -8.98 -0.93 6.26
N SER A 71 -9.45 0.29 6.03
CA SER A 71 -10.61 0.60 5.20
C SER A 71 -10.42 0.11 3.76
N PHE A 72 -9.24 0.33 3.19
CA PHE A 72 -8.91 -0.17 1.85
C PHE A 72 -8.98 -1.69 1.79
N PHE A 73 -8.34 -2.41 2.72
CA PHE A 73 -8.36 -3.87 2.74
C PHE A 73 -9.75 -4.43 3.00
N LYS A 74 -10.55 -3.77 3.83
CA LYS A 74 -11.93 -4.16 4.09
C LYS A 74 -12.78 -4.05 2.81
N THR A 75 -12.65 -2.97 2.08
CA THR A 75 -13.33 -2.75 0.80
C THR A 75 -12.86 -3.76 -0.25
N LEU A 76 -11.55 -3.96 -0.39
CA LEU A 76 -10.98 -4.94 -1.30
C LEU A 76 -11.50 -6.35 -1.03
N LYS A 77 -11.52 -6.78 0.23
CA LYS A 77 -12.05 -8.08 0.62
C LYS A 77 -13.55 -8.20 0.32
N HIS A 78 -14.31 -7.16 0.59
CA HIS A 78 -15.75 -7.17 0.38
C HIS A 78 -16.10 -7.21 -1.11
N GLU A 79 -15.50 -6.38 -1.92
CA GLU A 79 -15.83 -6.24 -3.34
C GLU A 79 -15.22 -7.36 -4.22
N LEU A 80 -14.03 -7.81 -3.88
CA LEU A 80 -13.29 -8.76 -4.71
C LEU A 80 -13.39 -10.20 -4.22
N VAL A 81 -13.21 -10.43 -2.92
CA VAL A 81 -13.08 -11.80 -2.37
C VAL A 81 -14.44 -12.41 -2.05
N ASN A 82 -15.35 -11.65 -1.46
CA ASN A 82 -16.67 -12.17 -1.09
C ASN A 82 -17.62 -12.37 -2.28
N GLY A 83 -17.30 -11.75 -3.43
CA GLY A 83 -18.09 -11.90 -4.66
C GLY A 83 -17.63 -13.01 -5.62
N LYS A 84 -16.38 -13.44 -5.51
CA LYS A 84 -15.77 -14.46 -6.39
C LYS A 84 -14.80 -15.31 -5.60
N GLY A 85 -15.08 -16.58 -5.43
CA GLY A 85 -14.14 -17.54 -4.90
C GLY A 85 -12.96 -17.75 -5.86
N CYS A 86 -11.83 -17.08 -5.64
CA CYS A 86 -10.62 -17.33 -6.41
C CYS A 86 -10.12 -18.75 -6.13
N LYS A 87 -10.03 -19.58 -7.18
CA LYS A 87 -9.62 -20.98 -7.05
C LYS A 87 -8.10 -21.14 -6.95
N THR A 88 -7.37 -20.19 -7.52
CA THR A 88 -5.89 -20.24 -7.54
C THR A 88 -5.29 -18.91 -7.10
N ARG A 89 -4.03 -18.95 -6.65
CA ARG A 89 -3.28 -17.76 -6.25
C ARG A 89 -3.01 -16.81 -7.43
N GLU A 90 -2.78 -17.37 -8.60
CA GLU A 90 -2.53 -16.59 -9.82
C GLU A 90 -3.80 -15.85 -10.27
N GLU A 91 -4.96 -16.50 -10.21
CA GLU A 91 -6.25 -15.88 -10.48
C GLU A 91 -6.51 -14.72 -9.50
N ALA A 92 -6.31 -14.95 -8.20
CA ALA A 92 -6.43 -13.90 -7.19
C ALA A 92 -5.51 -12.71 -7.44
N LYS A 93 -4.26 -12.96 -7.85
CA LYS A 93 -3.30 -11.90 -8.18
C LYS A 93 -3.75 -11.05 -9.37
N GLN A 94 -4.24 -11.69 -10.43
CA GLN A 94 -4.76 -10.99 -11.60
C GLN A 94 -6.01 -10.16 -11.27
N ASP A 95 -6.91 -10.71 -10.48
CA ASP A 95 -8.14 -10.01 -10.08
C ASP A 95 -7.83 -8.80 -9.19
N VAL A 96 -6.87 -8.92 -8.27
CA VAL A 96 -6.40 -7.79 -7.46
C VAL A 96 -5.77 -6.70 -8.33
N LEU A 97 -4.94 -7.05 -9.31
CA LEU A 97 -4.35 -6.08 -10.24
C LEU A 97 -5.42 -5.37 -11.06
N LYS A 98 -6.38 -6.09 -11.61
CA LYS A 98 -7.51 -5.52 -12.37
C LYS A 98 -8.40 -4.63 -11.51
N TYR A 99 -8.49 -4.91 -10.23
CA TYR A 99 -9.25 -4.08 -9.29
C TYR A 99 -8.49 -2.81 -8.92
N ILE A 100 -7.22 -2.90 -8.59
CA ILE A 100 -6.42 -1.76 -8.16
C ILE A 100 -6.20 -0.77 -9.31
N GLU A 101 -5.65 -1.23 -10.43
CA GLU A 101 -5.23 -0.34 -11.51
C GLU A 101 -6.40 0.39 -12.20
N PRO A 102 -7.35 -0.27 -12.85
CA PRO A 102 -8.41 0.44 -13.56
C PRO A 102 -9.49 0.99 -12.63
N CYS A 103 -9.86 0.27 -11.57
CA CYS A 103 -10.97 0.68 -10.71
C CYS A 103 -10.51 1.67 -9.64
N CYS A 104 -9.53 1.30 -8.80
CA CYS A 104 -9.15 2.13 -7.66
C CYS A 104 -8.33 3.35 -8.07
N ASN A 105 -7.39 3.21 -9.02
CA ASN A 105 -6.49 4.28 -9.40
C ASN A 105 -7.06 5.22 -10.45
N ARG A 106 -7.88 4.72 -11.38
CA ARG A 106 -8.35 5.50 -12.53
C ARG A 106 -9.81 5.93 -12.48
N GLN A 107 -10.65 5.25 -11.72
CA GLN A 107 -12.10 5.51 -11.73
C GLN A 107 -12.67 5.91 -10.38
N ARG A 108 -12.13 5.34 -9.28
CA ARG A 108 -12.70 5.57 -7.95
C ARG A 108 -12.29 6.92 -7.40
N MET A 109 -13.23 7.83 -7.32
CA MET A 109 -13.06 9.13 -6.68
C MET A 109 -12.89 8.98 -5.16
N ARG A 110 -12.02 9.80 -4.57
CA ARG A 110 -11.76 9.80 -3.13
C ARG A 110 -11.96 11.21 -2.56
N SER A 111 -12.76 11.30 -1.50
CA SER A 111 -13.03 12.58 -0.84
C SER A 111 -11.78 13.24 -0.26
N SER A 112 -10.81 12.45 0.20
CA SER A 112 -9.54 12.93 0.75
C SER A 112 -8.66 13.69 -0.26
N ILE A 113 -8.90 13.51 -1.55
CA ILE A 113 -8.20 14.18 -2.64
C ILE A 113 -9.16 14.97 -3.54
N GLY A 114 -10.19 15.58 -2.93
CA GLY A 114 -11.11 16.45 -3.64
C GLY A 114 -12.03 15.76 -4.64
N TYR A 115 -12.39 14.50 -4.39
CA TYR A 115 -13.20 13.66 -5.27
C TYR A 115 -12.58 13.39 -6.64
N ASN A 116 -11.25 13.45 -6.73
CA ASN A 116 -10.50 13.00 -7.91
C ASN A 116 -10.15 11.51 -7.80
N ALA A 117 -9.88 10.87 -8.93
CA ALA A 117 -9.21 9.58 -8.92
C ALA A 117 -7.71 9.78 -8.67
N PRO A 118 -7.00 8.82 -8.04
CA PRO A 118 -5.57 8.96 -7.76
C PRO A 118 -4.72 9.36 -8.96
N CYS A 119 -4.95 8.75 -10.13
CA CYS A 119 -4.19 9.07 -11.34
C CYS A 119 -4.43 10.48 -11.89
N GLU A 120 -5.55 11.11 -11.58
CA GLU A 120 -5.82 12.51 -11.95
C GLU A 120 -4.96 13.45 -11.11
N LEU A 121 -4.91 13.20 -9.79
CA LEU A 121 -4.07 13.96 -8.88
C LEU A 121 -2.58 13.85 -9.25
N GLU A 122 -2.11 12.67 -9.61
CA GLU A 122 -0.71 12.45 -10.03
C GLU A 122 -0.34 13.27 -11.28
N ARG A 123 -1.26 13.38 -12.24
CA ARG A 123 -1.06 14.22 -13.43
C ARG A 123 -0.98 15.71 -13.09
N ASP A 124 -1.78 16.17 -12.13
CA ASP A 124 -1.82 17.58 -11.73
C ASP A 124 -0.57 17.99 -10.92
N ILE A 125 0.06 17.03 -10.24
CA ILE A 125 1.28 17.25 -9.45
C ILE A 125 2.55 17.08 -10.31
N ALA A 126 2.48 16.28 -11.32
CA ALA A 126 3.60 16.09 -12.25
C ALA A 126 3.73 17.31 -13.19
#